data_dc37859ed4c4c9214be256280ca5d56f
#
_entry.id   dc37859ed4c4c9214be256280ca5d56f
#
_cell.length_a   1.000
_cell.length_b   1.000
_cell.length_c   1.000
_cell.angle_alpha   90.00
_cell.angle_beta   90.00
_cell.angle_gamma   90.00
#
_symmetry.space_group_name_H-M   'P 1'
#
loop_
_entity.id
_entity.type
_entity.pdbx_description
1 polymer ?
#
loop_
_entity_poly.entity_id
_entity_poly.type
_entity_poly.pdbx_seq_one_letter_code
_entity_poly.pdbx_strand_id
1 'polypeptide(L)'
;QVGNCLIGNVNNTKESMAIAWMNGSNATTMIGYVVTTWHGRNGWGGLKYWLTNPGRYSLAEAVYMNQQDFLYQQYQWYPSLIKENYPTFEGNEFQLAGQKVAEAIKGQPTQDQIGFWHDRDVLAYYGDPKADIRLQKIPKEEEYKVDFKVKGEKCVIKIRTQKNFNINHLKGEQFKQEHVGNLPFS
;
A
#
# COMPACT_ATOMS: atom_id res chain seq x y z
N GLN A 1 11.02 -8.07 7.74
CA GLN A 1 10.46 -7.45 8.95
C GLN A 1 9.36 -6.47 8.58
N VAL A 2 8.23 -6.58 9.23
CA VAL A 2 7.15 -5.59 9.20
C VAL A 2 6.97 -5.07 10.61
N GLY A 3 7.09 -3.76 10.76
CA GLY A 3 7.05 -3.12 12.06
C GLY A 3 5.87 -2.18 12.23
N ASN A 4 5.58 -1.88 13.47
CA ASN A 4 4.56 -0.93 13.89
C ASN A 4 5.19 0.46 14.13
N CYS A 5 4.66 1.21 15.07
CA CYS A 5 5.05 2.59 15.37
C CYS A 5 6.56 2.79 15.45
N LEU A 6 7.08 3.79 14.76
CA LEU A 6 8.46 4.26 14.78
C LEU A 6 9.54 3.25 14.33
N ILE A 7 9.19 2.00 14.06
CA ILE A 7 10.19 0.97 13.70
C ILE A 7 10.90 1.29 12.38
N GLY A 8 10.26 2.04 11.49
CA GLY A 8 10.82 2.54 10.24
C GLY A 8 11.55 3.89 10.37
N ASN A 9 11.56 4.49 11.55
CA ASN A 9 12.20 5.79 11.72
C ASN A 9 13.72 5.63 11.86
N VAL A 10 14.48 6.28 11.01
CA VAL A 10 15.96 6.21 11.03
C VAL A 10 16.62 7.34 11.79
N ASN A 11 15.93 8.46 12.07
CA ASN A 11 16.35 9.58 12.92
C ASN A 11 17.82 9.98 12.80
N ASN A 12 18.43 9.85 11.63
CA ASN A 12 19.86 10.13 11.39
C ASN A 12 20.82 9.37 12.33
N THR A 13 20.41 8.27 12.92
CA THR A 13 21.22 7.44 13.82
C THR A 13 21.41 6.01 13.25
N LYS A 14 22.61 5.49 13.39
CA LYS A 14 22.94 4.10 13.04
C LYS A 14 22.30 3.07 13.99
N GLU A 15 21.80 3.52 15.13
CA GLU A 15 21.18 2.68 16.17
C GLU A 15 19.66 2.55 16.02
N SER A 16 19.09 3.17 14.98
CA SER A 16 17.66 2.99 14.71
C SER A 16 17.34 1.52 14.41
N MET A 17 16.14 1.09 14.77
CA MET A 17 15.68 -0.29 14.55
C MET A 17 15.82 -0.71 13.08
N ALA A 18 15.42 0.15 12.15
CA ALA A 18 15.52 -0.13 10.72
C ALA A 18 16.97 -0.40 10.29
N ILE A 19 17.90 0.46 10.70
CA ILE A 19 19.32 0.29 10.34
C ILE A 19 19.93 -0.90 11.06
N ALA A 20 19.59 -1.13 12.34
CA ALA A 20 20.06 -2.28 13.09
C ALA A 20 19.63 -3.60 12.44
N TRP A 21 18.40 -3.71 11.98
CA TRP A 21 17.90 -4.89 11.25
C TRP A 21 18.63 -5.08 9.92
N MET A 22 18.79 -4.03 9.13
CA MET A 22 19.43 -4.11 7.81
C MET A 22 20.93 -4.41 7.90
N ASN A 23 21.62 -3.89 8.93
CA ASN A 23 23.06 -4.07 9.09
C ASN A 23 23.44 -5.25 10.00
N GLY A 24 22.65 -5.52 11.01
CA GLY A 24 22.96 -6.50 12.06
C GLY A 24 22.35 -7.88 11.84
N SER A 25 21.48 -8.04 10.87
CA SER A 25 20.83 -9.30 10.54
C SER A 25 20.95 -9.61 9.04
N ASN A 26 20.44 -10.75 8.62
CA ASN A 26 20.33 -11.09 7.20
C ASN A 26 19.06 -10.49 6.55
N ALA A 27 18.46 -9.47 7.14
CA ALA A 27 17.31 -8.80 6.58
C ALA A 27 17.72 -7.99 5.34
N THR A 28 17.14 -8.31 4.19
CA THR A 28 17.35 -7.59 2.93
C THR A 28 16.27 -6.55 2.67
N THR A 29 15.17 -6.63 3.40
CA THR A 29 14.02 -5.72 3.26
C THR A 29 13.33 -5.51 4.59
N MET A 30 12.88 -4.31 4.81
CA MET A 30 12.09 -3.93 5.97
C MET A 30 10.96 -2.98 5.57
N ILE A 31 9.80 -3.16 6.17
CA ILE A 31 8.66 -2.24 6.06
C ILE A 31 8.34 -1.75 7.47
N GLY A 32 8.25 -0.46 7.66
CA GLY A 32 7.96 0.09 8.97
C GLY A 32 7.38 1.51 8.91
N TYR A 33 6.59 1.85 9.91
CA TYR A 33 6.06 3.19 10.08
C TYR A 33 7.15 4.12 10.65
N VAL A 34 7.29 5.29 10.05
CA VAL A 34 8.30 6.29 10.45
C VAL A 34 7.84 7.15 11.62
N VAL A 35 6.58 7.02 12.01
CA VAL A 35 5.94 7.77 13.12
C VAL A 35 5.09 6.83 13.97
N THR A 36 4.49 7.37 15.02
CA THR A 36 3.48 6.65 15.80
C THR A 36 2.26 6.37 14.93
N THR A 37 1.95 5.10 14.76
CA THR A 37 0.84 4.63 13.91
C THR A 37 -0.41 4.43 14.75
N TRP A 38 -1.53 4.93 14.26
CA TRP A 38 -2.84 4.74 14.89
C TRP A 38 -3.83 3.98 13.99
N HIS A 39 -3.58 3.91 12.69
CA HIS A 39 -4.45 3.24 11.72
C HIS A 39 -3.91 1.88 11.23
N GLY A 40 -2.70 1.84 10.71
CA GLY A 40 -1.98 0.59 10.43
C GLY A 40 -2.40 -0.15 9.15
N ARG A 41 -3.23 0.42 8.31
CA ARG A 41 -3.75 -0.27 7.11
C ARG A 41 -2.72 -0.49 6.02
N ASN A 42 -1.78 0.44 5.86
CA ASN A 42 -0.81 0.34 4.77
C ASN A 42 0.16 -0.84 4.96
N GLY A 43 0.70 -1.02 6.15
CA GLY A 43 1.60 -2.15 6.44
C GLY A 43 0.91 -3.50 6.24
N TRP A 44 -0.27 -3.68 6.81
CA TRP A 44 -1.04 -4.92 6.68
C TRP A 44 -1.59 -5.13 5.27
N GLY A 45 -1.95 -4.06 4.55
CA GLY A 45 -2.43 -4.15 3.17
C GLY A 45 -1.37 -4.67 2.22
N GLY A 46 -0.13 -4.19 2.31
CA GLY A 46 1.00 -4.72 1.52
C GLY A 46 1.24 -6.20 1.80
N LEU A 47 1.27 -6.59 3.07
CA LEU A 47 1.37 -8.01 3.44
C LEU A 47 0.21 -8.83 2.90
N LYS A 48 -1.00 -8.30 2.91
CA LYS A 48 -2.15 -9.01 2.39
C LYS A 48 -1.96 -9.37 0.92
N TYR A 49 -1.62 -8.41 0.06
CA TYR A 49 -1.36 -8.69 -1.35
C TYR A 49 -0.32 -9.79 -1.53
N TRP A 50 0.72 -9.78 -0.70
CA TRP A 50 1.80 -10.77 -0.74
C TRP A 50 1.37 -12.16 -0.27
N LEU A 51 0.64 -12.23 0.85
CA LEU A 51 0.21 -13.49 1.47
C LEU A 51 -0.93 -14.17 0.69
N THR A 52 -1.86 -13.40 0.13
CA THR A 52 -3.02 -13.95 -0.57
C THR A 52 -2.72 -14.38 -2.00
N ASN A 53 -1.60 -13.88 -2.56
CA ASN A 53 -1.18 -14.20 -3.92
C ASN A 53 0.27 -14.71 -3.93
N PRO A 54 0.56 -15.82 -3.25
CA PRO A 54 1.91 -16.33 -3.12
C PRO A 54 2.51 -16.62 -4.50
N GLY A 55 3.73 -16.11 -4.71
CA GLY A 55 4.44 -16.24 -5.99
C GLY A 55 4.00 -15.25 -7.08
N ARG A 56 2.83 -14.59 -6.96
CA ARG A 56 2.35 -13.62 -7.95
C ARG A 56 3.07 -12.27 -7.82
N TYR A 57 3.14 -11.76 -6.61
CA TYR A 57 3.78 -10.48 -6.31
C TYR A 57 5.06 -10.68 -5.51
N SER A 58 6.10 -9.93 -5.85
CA SER A 58 7.20 -9.68 -4.93
C SER A 58 6.69 -8.80 -3.77
N LEU A 59 7.44 -8.75 -2.68
CA LEU A 59 7.06 -7.90 -1.54
C LEU A 59 6.95 -6.42 -1.94
N ALA A 60 7.87 -5.93 -2.77
CA ALA A 60 7.83 -4.55 -3.26
C ALA A 60 6.61 -4.28 -4.15
N GLU A 61 6.28 -5.22 -5.05
CA GLU A 61 5.07 -5.12 -5.88
C GLU A 61 3.80 -5.11 -5.02
N ALA A 62 3.73 -5.94 -3.99
CA ALA A 62 2.59 -5.98 -3.08
C ALA A 62 2.40 -4.67 -2.31
N VAL A 63 3.49 -4.07 -1.82
CA VAL A 63 3.47 -2.76 -1.15
C VAL A 63 3.04 -1.67 -2.15
N TYR A 64 3.57 -1.70 -3.37
CA TYR A 64 3.17 -0.77 -4.42
C TYR A 64 1.68 -0.88 -4.77
N MET A 65 1.15 -2.09 -4.94
CA MET A 65 -0.27 -2.32 -5.22
C MET A 65 -1.16 -1.76 -4.11
N ASN A 66 -0.79 -1.99 -2.86
CA ASN A 66 -1.53 -1.44 -1.72
C ASN A 66 -1.50 0.10 -1.70
N GLN A 67 -0.37 0.70 -2.05
CA GLN A 67 -0.25 2.16 -2.14
C GLN A 67 -1.12 2.73 -3.27
N GLN A 68 -1.21 2.05 -4.41
CA GLN A 68 -2.11 2.43 -5.49
C GLN A 68 -3.58 2.35 -5.07
N ASP A 69 -3.96 1.34 -4.31
CA ASP A 69 -5.30 1.21 -3.76
C ASP A 69 -5.64 2.38 -2.82
N PHE A 70 -4.73 2.74 -1.93
CA PHE A 70 -4.91 3.91 -1.06
C PHE A 70 -5.11 5.21 -1.84
N LEU A 71 -4.29 5.43 -2.86
CA LEU A 71 -4.43 6.61 -3.73
C LEU A 71 -5.77 6.61 -4.46
N TYR A 72 -6.20 5.45 -4.95
CA TYR A 72 -7.49 5.30 -5.60
C TYR A 72 -8.66 5.62 -4.67
N GLN A 73 -8.67 5.04 -3.45
CA GLN A 73 -9.71 5.29 -2.44
C GLN A 73 -9.76 6.78 -2.06
N GLN A 74 -8.62 7.38 -1.81
CA GLN A 74 -8.53 8.81 -1.48
C GLN A 74 -9.01 9.69 -2.64
N TYR A 75 -8.68 9.31 -3.88
CA TYR A 75 -9.17 10.03 -5.05
C TYR A 75 -10.71 9.97 -5.17
N GLN A 76 -11.33 8.84 -4.81
CA GLN A 76 -12.79 8.73 -4.77
C GLN A 76 -13.42 9.59 -3.66
N TRP A 77 -12.75 9.70 -2.52
CA TRP A 77 -13.30 10.43 -1.37
C TRP A 77 -13.03 11.93 -1.43
N TYR A 78 -11.80 12.32 -1.72
CA TYR A 78 -11.35 13.72 -1.63
C TYR A 78 -10.20 14.02 -2.62
N PRO A 79 -10.48 14.09 -3.92
CA PRO A 79 -9.44 14.29 -4.95
C PRO A 79 -8.61 15.56 -4.75
N SER A 80 -9.15 16.57 -4.08
CA SER A 80 -8.44 17.82 -3.78
C SER A 80 -7.22 17.62 -2.86
N LEU A 81 -7.24 16.60 -1.98
CA LEU A 81 -6.17 16.35 -1.01
C LEU A 81 -5.09 15.37 -1.51
N ILE A 82 -5.23 14.81 -2.71
CA ILE A 82 -4.30 13.79 -3.23
C ILE A 82 -2.85 14.30 -3.30
N LYS A 83 -2.67 15.58 -3.60
CA LYS A 83 -1.35 16.21 -3.73
C LYS A 83 -0.83 16.82 -2.43
N GLU A 84 -1.65 16.83 -1.39
CA GLU A 84 -1.26 17.34 -0.09
C GLU A 84 -0.60 16.24 0.74
N ASN A 85 0.40 16.62 1.51
CA ASN A 85 0.96 15.74 2.53
C ASN A 85 0.07 15.72 3.77
N TYR A 86 0.07 14.60 4.48
CA TYR A 86 -0.57 14.53 5.78
C TYR A 86 0.02 15.62 6.70
N PRO A 87 -0.78 16.29 7.53
CA PRO A 87 -0.28 17.33 8.44
C PRO A 87 0.89 16.84 9.29
N THR A 88 1.86 17.71 9.50
CA THR A 88 3.04 17.37 10.30
C THR A 88 2.69 17.10 11.76
N PHE A 89 3.51 16.30 12.42
CA PHE A 89 3.31 15.75 13.74
C PHE A 89 3.56 16.78 14.86
N GLU A 90 2.62 17.68 15.05
CA GLU A 90 2.65 18.73 16.09
C GLU A 90 1.75 18.43 17.28
N GLY A 91 1.28 17.17 17.42
CA GLY A 91 0.41 16.71 18.50
C GLY A 91 -1.09 16.90 18.24
N ASN A 92 -1.48 17.60 17.19
CA ASN A 92 -2.86 17.82 16.77
C ASN A 92 -3.14 17.39 15.32
N GLU A 93 -2.20 16.66 14.71
CA GLU A 93 -2.23 16.25 13.30
C GLU A 93 -3.50 15.50 12.91
N PHE A 94 -4.01 14.64 13.79
CA PHE A 94 -5.26 13.90 13.53
C PHE A 94 -6.46 14.85 13.43
N GLN A 95 -6.52 15.84 14.31
CA GLN A 95 -7.60 16.84 14.30
C GLN A 95 -7.52 17.72 13.06
N LEU A 96 -6.32 18.17 12.70
CA LEU A 96 -6.07 18.98 11.50
C LEU A 96 -6.42 18.20 10.23
N ALA A 97 -6.00 16.93 10.14
CA ALA A 97 -6.34 16.06 9.03
C ALA A 97 -7.86 15.84 8.94
N GLY A 98 -8.51 15.60 10.08
CA GLY A 98 -9.96 15.44 10.16
C GLY A 98 -10.72 16.67 9.65
N GLN A 99 -10.27 17.87 10.02
CA GLN A 99 -10.85 19.12 9.53
C GLN A 99 -10.69 19.26 8.01
N LYS A 100 -9.50 19.05 7.48
CA LYS A 100 -9.25 19.12 6.03
C LYS A 100 -10.09 18.11 5.24
N VAL A 101 -10.18 16.87 5.75
CA VAL A 101 -11.02 15.85 5.11
C VAL A 101 -12.50 16.24 5.18
N ALA A 102 -12.98 16.71 6.34
CA ALA A 102 -14.37 17.18 6.51
C ALA A 102 -14.74 18.28 5.52
N GLU A 103 -13.85 19.25 5.32
CA GLU A 103 -14.00 20.32 4.33
C GLU A 103 -14.06 19.78 2.91
N ALA A 104 -13.14 18.86 2.57
CA ALA A 104 -13.05 18.29 1.23
C ALA A 104 -14.27 17.44 0.84
N ILE A 105 -14.80 16.64 1.77
CA ILE A 105 -16.00 15.80 1.54
C ILE A 105 -17.31 16.52 1.87
N LYS A 106 -17.24 17.73 2.44
CA LYS A 106 -18.39 18.52 2.92
C LYS A 106 -19.28 17.73 3.91
N GLY A 107 -18.62 17.03 4.84
CA GLY A 107 -19.32 16.17 5.79
C GLY A 107 -18.43 15.68 6.92
N GLN A 108 -18.94 14.76 7.74
CA GLN A 108 -18.17 14.13 8.81
C GLN A 108 -17.29 13.00 8.24
N PRO A 109 -15.96 13.06 8.41
CA PRO A 109 -15.08 12.03 7.92
C PRO A 109 -15.18 10.77 8.76
N THR A 110 -15.04 9.63 8.11
CA THR A 110 -14.81 8.36 8.80
C THR A 110 -13.36 8.25 9.25
N GLN A 111 -13.11 7.35 10.20
CA GLN A 111 -11.74 7.06 10.65
C GLN A 111 -10.86 6.56 9.50
N ASP A 112 -11.40 5.75 8.58
CA ASP A 112 -10.66 5.26 7.42
C ASP A 112 -10.29 6.39 6.45
N GLN A 113 -11.18 7.36 6.23
CA GLN A 113 -10.86 8.49 5.35
C GLN A 113 -9.68 9.32 5.86
N ILE A 114 -9.56 9.52 7.16
CA ILE A 114 -8.41 10.22 7.76
C ILE A 114 -7.19 9.28 7.78
N GLY A 115 -7.39 8.03 8.18
CA GLY A 115 -6.33 7.06 8.39
C GLY A 115 -5.63 6.61 7.11
N PHE A 116 -6.31 6.55 5.98
CA PHE A 116 -5.68 6.23 4.71
C PHE A 116 -4.73 7.34 4.24
N TRP A 117 -5.05 8.58 4.51
CA TRP A 117 -4.14 9.69 4.24
C TRP A 117 -2.90 9.62 5.12
N HIS A 118 -3.08 9.38 6.42
CA HIS A 118 -1.98 9.14 7.35
C HIS A 118 -1.08 7.99 6.86
N ASP A 119 -1.65 6.81 6.66
CA ASP A 119 -0.91 5.60 6.33
C ASP A 119 -0.20 5.68 4.97
N ARG A 120 -0.75 6.43 4.02
CA ARG A 120 -0.11 6.69 2.73
C ARG A 120 1.26 7.36 2.89
N ASP A 121 1.36 8.30 3.81
CA ASP A 121 2.52 9.19 3.90
C ASP A 121 3.57 8.74 4.94
N VAL A 122 3.22 7.78 5.80
CA VAL A 122 4.07 7.43 6.95
C VAL A 122 4.66 6.02 6.94
N LEU A 123 4.40 5.22 5.91
CA LEU A 123 5.01 3.91 5.75
C LEU A 123 6.27 4.01 4.89
N ALA A 124 7.39 3.50 5.38
CA ALA A 124 8.64 3.37 4.65
C ALA A 124 8.93 1.93 4.25
N TYR A 125 9.43 1.76 3.04
CA TYR A 125 10.00 0.52 2.52
C TYR A 125 11.52 0.71 2.38
N TYR A 126 12.28 -0.16 3.02
CA TYR A 126 13.74 -0.20 2.97
C TYR A 126 14.18 -1.48 2.26
N GLY A 127 15.09 -1.37 1.32
CA GLY A 127 15.63 -2.49 0.54
C GLY A 127 15.58 -2.23 -0.96
N ASP A 128 16.09 -3.18 -1.73
CA ASP A 128 16.04 -3.10 -3.18
C ASP A 128 14.65 -3.49 -3.70
N PRO A 129 13.90 -2.58 -4.33
CA PRO A 129 12.58 -2.90 -4.87
C PRO A 129 12.63 -3.90 -6.04
N LYS A 130 13.80 -4.14 -6.63
CA LYS A 130 14.01 -5.17 -7.66
C LYS A 130 14.28 -6.55 -7.07
N ALA A 131 14.49 -6.66 -5.75
CA ALA A 131 14.66 -7.95 -5.11
C ALA A 131 13.38 -8.77 -5.26
N ASP A 132 13.49 -9.95 -5.84
CA ASP A 132 12.36 -10.84 -6.12
C ASP A 132 11.97 -11.67 -4.87
N ILE A 133 11.55 -10.97 -3.81
CA ILE A 133 11.16 -11.58 -2.54
C ILE A 133 9.72 -12.07 -2.66
N ARG A 134 9.54 -13.36 -2.93
CA ARG A 134 8.24 -14.02 -3.08
C ARG A 134 8.09 -15.17 -2.08
N LEU A 135 6.86 -15.46 -1.69
CA LEU A 135 6.56 -16.60 -0.81
C LEU A 135 6.66 -17.95 -1.53
N GLN A 136 6.49 -17.96 -2.83
CA GLN A 136 6.57 -19.16 -3.68
C GLN A 136 7.21 -18.81 -5.01
N LYS A 137 7.59 -19.83 -5.78
CA LYS A 137 8.03 -19.65 -7.16
C LYS A 137 6.91 -19.03 -7.99
N ILE A 138 7.28 -18.23 -8.97
CA ILE A 138 6.32 -17.67 -9.94
C ILE A 138 5.50 -18.82 -10.54
N PRO A 139 4.17 -18.72 -10.57
CA PRO A 139 3.33 -19.74 -11.20
C PRO A 139 3.75 -19.95 -12.66
N LYS A 140 3.80 -21.21 -13.09
CA LYS A 140 4.19 -21.54 -14.48
C LYS A 140 3.18 -21.02 -15.52
N GLU A 141 1.94 -20.85 -15.11
CA GLU A 141 0.86 -20.34 -15.95
C GLU A 141 0.30 -19.07 -15.34
N GLU A 142 0.31 -18.02 -16.13
CA GLU A 142 -0.36 -16.78 -15.77
C GLU A 142 -1.86 -16.93 -15.98
N GLU A 143 -2.66 -16.59 -14.99
CA GLU A 143 -4.14 -16.63 -15.10
C GLU A 143 -4.66 -15.62 -16.12
N TYR A 144 -3.91 -14.57 -16.40
CA TYR A 144 -4.22 -13.59 -17.43
C TYR A 144 -2.96 -12.99 -18.03
N LYS A 145 -3.07 -12.45 -19.24
CA LYS A 145 -2.02 -11.69 -19.92
C LYS A 145 -2.50 -10.28 -20.20
N VAL A 146 -1.63 -9.31 -19.99
CA VAL A 146 -1.92 -7.91 -20.25
C VAL A 146 -1.07 -7.42 -21.41
N ASP A 147 -1.72 -6.98 -22.47
CA ASP A 147 -1.05 -6.25 -23.57
C ASP A 147 -1.33 -4.77 -23.41
N PHE A 148 -0.30 -3.97 -23.51
CA PHE A 148 -0.38 -2.53 -23.37
C PHE A 148 0.11 -1.85 -24.64
N LYS A 149 -0.67 -0.91 -25.20
CA LYS A 149 -0.29 -0.12 -26.38
C LYS A 149 -0.69 1.33 -26.18
N VAL A 150 0.26 2.23 -26.45
CA VAL A 150 0.00 3.66 -26.54
C VAL A 150 -0.17 4.04 -28.00
N LYS A 151 -1.28 4.72 -28.32
CA LYS A 151 -1.57 5.27 -29.64
C LYS A 151 -1.93 6.74 -29.50
N GLY A 152 -0.98 7.64 -29.77
CA GLY A 152 -1.14 9.07 -29.49
C GLY A 152 -1.42 9.31 -28.00
N GLU A 153 -2.49 10.01 -27.70
CA GLU A 153 -2.95 10.28 -26.31
C GLU A 153 -3.79 9.15 -25.70
N LYS A 154 -4.03 8.07 -26.44
CA LYS A 154 -4.84 6.95 -25.98
C LYS A 154 -3.98 5.78 -25.55
N CYS A 155 -4.28 5.28 -24.35
CA CYS A 155 -3.77 4.02 -23.85
C CYS A 155 -4.80 2.91 -24.10
N VAL A 156 -4.38 1.83 -24.74
CA VAL A 156 -5.21 0.63 -24.95
C VAL A 156 -4.62 -0.51 -24.14
N ILE A 157 -5.36 -0.95 -23.13
CA ILE A 157 -5.02 -2.11 -22.32
C ILE A 157 -5.93 -3.26 -22.75
N LYS A 158 -5.32 -4.38 -23.13
CA LYS A 158 -6.04 -5.59 -23.49
C LYS A 158 -5.68 -6.69 -22.52
N ILE A 159 -6.66 -7.12 -21.73
CA ILE A 159 -6.53 -8.22 -20.79
C ILE A 159 -7.12 -9.48 -21.44
N ARG A 160 -6.32 -10.55 -21.48
CA ARG A 160 -6.75 -11.87 -21.94
C ARG A 160 -6.63 -12.82 -20.77
N THR A 161 -7.75 -13.43 -20.38
CA THR A 161 -7.82 -14.39 -19.28
C THR A 161 -7.81 -15.82 -19.81
N GLN A 162 -7.40 -16.76 -18.97
CA GLN A 162 -7.59 -18.17 -19.24
C GLN A 162 -9.08 -18.55 -19.12
N LYS A 163 -9.45 -19.71 -19.67
CA LYS A 163 -10.84 -20.18 -19.72
C LYS A 163 -11.51 -20.30 -18.33
N ASN A 164 -10.73 -20.60 -17.30
CA ASN A 164 -11.18 -20.79 -15.92
C ASN A 164 -10.85 -19.59 -15.02
N PHE A 165 -10.59 -18.43 -15.58
CA PHE A 165 -10.26 -17.26 -14.79
C PHE A 165 -11.43 -16.85 -13.89
N ASN A 166 -11.16 -16.68 -12.61
CA ASN A 166 -12.12 -16.20 -11.64
C ASN A 166 -11.67 -14.85 -11.08
N ILE A 167 -12.37 -13.79 -11.44
CA ILE A 167 -12.05 -12.42 -10.98
C ILE A 167 -12.11 -12.28 -9.45
N ASN A 168 -12.90 -13.14 -8.79
CA ASN A 168 -12.98 -13.09 -7.32
C ASN A 168 -11.66 -13.46 -6.63
N HIS A 169 -10.78 -14.20 -7.28
CA HIS A 169 -9.42 -14.45 -6.79
C HIS A 169 -8.61 -13.14 -6.67
N LEU A 170 -8.94 -12.11 -7.44
CA LEU A 170 -8.29 -10.80 -7.41
C LEU A 170 -8.91 -9.85 -6.39
N LYS A 171 -10.16 -10.11 -5.96
CA LYS A 171 -10.90 -9.22 -5.06
C LYS A 171 -10.52 -9.34 -3.58
N GLY A 172 -9.64 -10.26 -3.22
CA GLY A 172 -9.18 -10.43 -1.85
C GLY A 172 -10.26 -10.84 -0.84
N GLU A 173 -11.39 -11.35 -1.30
CA GLU A 173 -12.51 -11.80 -0.46
C GLU A 173 -12.15 -12.93 0.51
N GLN A 174 -11.03 -13.61 0.30
CA GLN A 174 -10.58 -14.72 1.14
C GLN A 174 -10.39 -14.34 2.62
N PHE A 175 -10.26 -13.07 2.94
CA PHE A 175 -10.03 -12.62 4.31
C PHE A 175 -11.21 -11.89 4.95
N LYS A 176 -12.33 -11.67 4.24
CA LYS A 176 -13.55 -10.99 4.76
C LYS A 176 -13.25 -9.73 5.60
N GLN A 177 -12.16 -9.04 5.30
CA GLN A 177 -11.84 -7.80 5.97
C GLN A 177 -12.47 -6.66 5.19
N GLU A 178 -13.38 -5.94 5.82
CA GLU A 178 -14.18 -4.85 5.25
C GLU A 178 -13.37 -3.73 4.60
N HIS A 179 -12.05 -3.69 4.81
CA HIS A 179 -11.18 -2.60 4.40
C HIS A 179 -10.03 -3.03 3.50
N VAL A 180 -10.21 -4.13 2.84
CA VAL A 180 -9.24 -4.50 1.85
C VAL A 180 -9.68 -3.94 0.53
N GLY A 181 -8.86 -3.05 0.06
CA GLY A 181 -9.12 -2.26 -1.09
C GLY A 181 -9.73 -3.02 -2.25
N ASN A 182 -10.69 -2.41 -2.86
CA ASN A 182 -11.12 -2.81 -4.17
C ASN A 182 -9.92 -2.67 -5.10
N LEU A 183 -9.68 -3.67 -5.93
CA LEU A 183 -8.71 -3.52 -6.99
C LEU A 183 -9.08 -2.29 -7.81
N PRO A 184 -8.13 -1.44 -8.21
CA PRO A 184 -8.40 -0.21 -8.95
C PRO A 184 -9.08 -0.44 -10.32
N PHE A 185 -9.45 -1.66 -10.63
CA PHE A 185 -10.06 -2.10 -11.90
C PHE A 185 -11.33 -2.93 -11.70
N SER A 186 -11.91 -2.96 -10.50
CA SER A 186 -13.21 -3.61 -10.26
C SER A 186 -14.38 -2.72 -10.62
#